data_a33440e89d468c946e122acd7d9be8fa
#
_entry.id   a33440e89d468c946e122acd7d9be8fa
#
_cell.length_a   1.000
_cell.length_b   1.000
_cell.length_c   1.000
_cell.angle_alpha   90.00
_cell.angle_beta   90.00
_cell.angle_gamma   90.00
#
_symmetry.space_group_name_H-M   'P 1'
#
loop_
_entity.id
_entity.type
_entity.pdbx_description
1 polymer ?
#
loop_
_entity_poly.entity_id
_entity_poly.type
_entity_poly.pdbx_seq_one_letter_code
_entity_poly.pdbx_strand_id
1 'polypeptide(L)'
;MIYHDWIGVLHQLREKRQSCVLITVLSEHGSVPRDSGSKMVVTQQESYLTIGGGHLEFECIAQARAMLQSGATAPHTEDFSLGARLGQCCGGKTTLLFEPLLQAQPEIYLFGAGHVGQALVNLLSTLPCHINWIDSRPAQFSHVPAGVVTLQPEDPLDCVAQAPAGSYFIIMTHHHPLDFELCEAVLKRGDFRYAGVIGSETKNQRFRYRLAGKGVANEPLARLRCPIGLPDVKGKLPAEIAVAIAGEIISVYQQHVA
;
A
#
# COMPACT_ATOMS: atom_id res chain seq x y z
N MET A 1 23.10 -9.71 0.38
CA MET A 1 23.33 -10.07 1.80
C MET A 1 22.49 -11.31 2.07
N ILE A 2 23.08 -12.43 2.50
CA ILE A 2 22.35 -13.68 2.77
C ILE A 2 21.90 -13.60 4.23
N TYR A 3 20.62 -13.41 4.47
CA TYR A 3 20.07 -13.46 5.83
C TYR A 3 19.93 -14.92 6.27
N HIS A 4 20.48 -15.24 7.44
CA HIS A 4 20.45 -16.59 8.00
C HIS A 4 19.24 -16.86 8.91
N ASP A 5 18.38 -15.84 9.13
CA ASP A 5 17.19 -15.94 9.96
C ASP A 5 16.00 -15.19 9.37
N TRP A 6 14.80 -15.54 9.86
CA TRP A 6 13.54 -14.98 9.38
C TRP A 6 13.35 -13.49 9.74
N ILE A 7 13.97 -13.01 10.84
CA ILE A 7 13.88 -11.60 11.24
C ILE A 7 14.59 -10.73 10.22
N GLY A 8 15.79 -11.12 9.81
CA GLY A 8 16.54 -10.42 8.78
C GLY A 8 15.84 -10.41 7.43
N VAL A 9 15.19 -11.53 7.05
CA VAL A 9 14.37 -11.59 5.83
C VAL A 9 13.19 -10.63 5.92
N LEU A 10 12.43 -10.62 7.02
CA LEU A 10 11.30 -9.72 7.20
C LEU A 10 11.74 -8.25 7.21
N HIS A 11 12.87 -7.93 7.84
CA HIS A 11 13.44 -6.59 7.80
C HIS A 11 13.72 -6.14 6.36
N GLN A 12 14.38 -6.97 5.57
CA GLN A 12 14.67 -6.67 4.16
C GLN A 12 13.41 -6.47 3.33
N LEU A 13 12.41 -7.34 3.50
CA LEU A 13 11.14 -7.24 2.78
C LEU A 13 10.38 -5.96 3.16
N ARG A 14 10.44 -5.57 4.43
CA ARG A 14 9.89 -4.31 4.91
C ARG A 14 10.55 -3.10 4.26
N GLU A 15 11.89 -3.08 4.18
CA GLU A 15 12.63 -2.01 3.49
C GLU A 15 12.27 -1.94 2.00
N LYS A 16 12.04 -3.10 1.36
CA LYS A 16 11.60 -3.19 -0.04
C LYS A 16 10.08 -3.00 -0.21
N ARG A 17 9.33 -2.77 0.87
CA ARG A 17 7.86 -2.65 0.87
C ARG A 17 7.17 -3.85 0.19
N GLN A 18 7.70 -5.04 0.40
CA GLN A 18 7.26 -6.27 -0.25
C GLN A 18 6.43 -7.12 0.70
N SER A 19 5.18 -7.40 0.32
CA SER A 19 4.28 -8.28 1.08
C SER A 19 4.78 -9.72 1.07
N CYS A 20 4.56 -10.42 2.18
CA CYS A 20 4.91 -11.82 2.32
C CYS A 20 3.93 -12.57 3.25
N VAL A 21 4.02 -13.89 3.24
CA VAL A 21 3.40 -14.76 4.23
C VAL A 21 4.52 -15.42 5.04
N LEU A 22 4.45 -15.28 6.37
CA LEU A 22 5.28 -16.04 7.29
C LEU A 22 4.59 -17.37 7.59
N ILE A 23 5.27 -18.48 7.32
CA ILE A 23 4.78 -19.83 7.63
C ILE A 23 5.58 -20.36 8.82
N THR A 24 4.88 -20.81 9.88
CA THR A 24 5.49 -21.34 11.08
C THR A 24 5.01 -22.76 11.36
N VAL A 25 5.92 -23.68 11.65
CA VAL A 25 5.60 -25.02 12.18
C VAL A 25 5.14 -24.86 13.63
N LEU A 26 3.85 -25.08 13.91
CA LEU A 26 3.26 -24.96 15.25
C LEU A 26 3.43 -26.24 16.07
N SER A 27 3.15 -27.39 15.45
CA SER A 27 3.23 -28.69 16.10
C SER A 27 3.60 -29.80 15.12
N GLU A 28 4.13 -30.87 15.67
CA GLU A 28 4.57 -32.06 14.93
C GLU A 28 4.19 -33.34 15.67
N HIS A 29 3.86 -34.38 14.92
CA HIS A 29 3.60 -35.72 15.44
C HIS A 29 4.22 -36.76 14.50
N GLY A 30 5.01 -37.68 15.07
CA GLY A 30 5.72 -38.69 14.31
C GLY A 30 6.98 -38.16 13.63
N SER A 31 7.40 -38.78 12.53
CA SER A 31 8.59 -38.36 11.78
C SER A 31 8.25 -37.20 10.87
N VAL A 32 8.83 -36.05 11.15
CA VAL A 32 8.65 -34.79 10.40
C VAL A 32 10.00 -34.23 9.96
N PRO A 33 10.07 -33.44 8.87
CA PRO A 33 11.33 -32.94 8.34
C PRO A 33 11.92 -31.76 9.11
N ARG A 34 11.13 -31.04 9.93
CA ARG A 34 11.56 -29.89 10.75
C ARG A 34 10.75 -29.80 12.02
N ASP A 35 11.41 -29.29 13.07
CA ASP A 35 10.86 -29.14 14.42
C ASP A 35 9.93 -27.93 14.50
N SER A 36 9.06 -27.94 15.51
CA SER A 36 8.19 -26.79 15.88
C SER A 36 9.02 -25.52 16.06
N GLY A 37 8.48 -24.39 15.60
CA GLY A 37 9.17 -23.09 15.58
C GLY A 37 9.96 -22.82 14.31
N SER A 38 10.18 -23.82 13.42
CA SER A 38 10.78 -23.60 12.11
C SER A 38 9.91 -22.67 11.27
N LYS A 39 10.55 -21.78 10.50
CA LYS A 39 9.87 -20.74 9.73
C LYS A 39 10.33 -20.68 8.28
N MET A 40 9.39 -20.32 7.41
CA MET A 40 9.63 -20.01 6.00
C MET A 40 8.89 -18.70 5.67
N VAL A 41 9.50 -17.85 4.84
CA VAL A 41 8.90 -16.62 4.36
C VAL A 41 8.67 -16.73 2.86
N VAL A 42 7.46 -16.45 2.40
CA VAL A 42 7.06 -16.57 1.00
C VAL A 42 6.56 -15.23 0.47
N THR A 43 7.12 -14.78 -0.65
CA THR A 43 6.64 -13.66 -1.45
C THR A 43 5.99 -14.16 -2.74
N GLN A 44 5.48 -13.27 -3.59
CA GLN A 44 4.96 -13.68 -4.91
C GLN A 44 6.02 -14.35 -5.79
N GLN A 45 7.29 -13.95 -5.69
CA GLN A 45 8.37 -14.41 -6.57
C GLN A 45 9.30 -15.40 -5.88
N GLU A 46 9.61 -15.17 -4.60
CA GLU A 46 10.68 -15.86 -3.89
C GLU A 46 10.17 -16.55 -2.62
N SER A 47 10.93 -17.53 -2.13
CA SER A 47 10.78 -18.12 -0.81
C SER A 47 12.12 -18.11 -0.09
N TYR A 48 12.09 -17.94 1.22
CA TYR A 48 13.27 -17.84 2.08
C TYR A 48 13.14 -18.81 3.25
N LEU A 49 14.28 -19.44 3.63
CA LEU A 49 14.33 -20.44 4.67
C LEU A 49 13.55 -21.71 4.32
N THR A 50 13.27 -22.58 5.29
CA THR A 50 12.67 -23.89 5.02
C THR A 50 11.88 -24.44 6.21
N ILE A 51 10.78 -25.09 5.91
CA ILE A 51 9.96 -25.89 6.85
C ILE A 51 10.11 -27.39 6.61
N GLY A 52 11.13 -27.82 5.82
CA GLY A 52 11.46 -29.23 5.63
C GLY A 52 11.59 -29.70 4.18
N GLY A 53 11.28 -28.85 3.21
CA GLY A 53 11.44 -29.16 1.78
C GLY A 53 10.35 -30.07 1.19
N GLY A 54 10.60 -30.48 -0.05
CA GLY A 54 9.76 -31.44 -0.75
C GLY A 54 8.35 -30.93 -1.11
N HIS A 55 7.40 -31.86 -1.16
CA HIS A 55 6.03 -31.54 -1.59
C HIS A 55 5.27 -30.66 -0.59
N LEU A 56 5.59 -30.78 0.71
CA LEU A 56 5.03 -29.91 1.75
C LEU A 56 5.30 -28.42 1.45
N GLU A 57 6.56 -28.07 1.19
CA GLU A 57 6.91 -26.69 0.85
C GLU A 57 6.26 -26.23 -0.45
N PHE A 58 6.18 -27.09 -1.45
CA PHE A 58 5.53 -26.78 -2.72
C PHE A 58 4.06 -26.36 -2.52
N GLU A 59 3.29 -27.15 -1.76
CA GLU A 59 1.89 -26.81 -1.43
C GLU A 59 1.79 -25.54 -0.59
N CYS A 60 2.63 -25.39 0.42
CA CYS A 60 2.65 -24.20 1.29
C CYS A 60 3.00 -22.93 0.51
N ILE A 61 3.95 -22.98 -0.42
CA ILE A 61 4.32 -21.85 -1.28
C ILE A 61 3.14 -21.46 -2.19
N ALA A 62 2.48 -22.44 -2.80
CA ALA A 62 1.33 -22.19 -3.66
C ALA A 62 0.19 -21.51 -2.89
N GLN A 63 -0.11 -22.00 -1.70
CA GLN A 63 -1.13 -21.44 -0.82
C GLN A 63 -0.78 -20.03 -0.35
N ALA A 64 0.45 -19.79 0.11
CA ALA A 64 0.91 -18.47 0.52
C ALA A 64 0.81 -17.44 -0.62
N ARG A 65 1.16 -17.84 -1.83
CA ARG A 65 1.01 -16.97 -3.02
C ARG A 65 -0.45 -16.69 -3.35
N ALA A 66 -1.34 -17.67 -3.23
CA ALA A 66 -2.78 -17.46 -3.39
C ALA A 66 -3.33 -16.49 -2.34
N MET A 67 -2.87 -16.57 -1.08
CA MET A 67 -3.23 -15.60 -0.03
C MET A 67 -2.78 -14.18 -0.40
N LEU A 68 -1.55 -14.01 -0.87
CA LEU A 68 -1.05 -12.70 -1.30
C LEU A 68 -1.83 -12.14 -2.50
N GLN A 69 -2.22 -13.00 -3.46
CA GLN A 69 -3.01 -12.60 -4.63
C GLN A 69 -4.43 -12.18 -4.26
N SER A 70 -5.05 -12.87 -3.30
CA SER A 70 -6.40 -12.54 -2.83
C SER A 70 -6.44 -11.36 -1.86
N GLY A 71 -5.27 -10.86 -1.41
CA GLY A 71 -5.19 -9.81 -0.41
C GLY A 71 -5.61 -10.28 0.99
N ALA A 72 -5.46 -11.58 1.29
CA ALA A 72 -5.81 -12.14 2.59
C ALA A 72 -5.07 -11.43 3.73
N THR A 73 -5.79 -11.07 4.79
CA THR A 73 -5.26 -10.34 5.95
C THR A 73 -5.26 -11.17 7.22
N ALA A 74 -6.14 -12.16 7.28
CA ALA A 74 -6.29 -13.00 8.47
C ALA A 74 -5.31 -14.18 8.44
N PRO A 75 -4.63 -14.49 9.57
CA PRO A 75 -3.85 -15.70 9.69
C PRO A 75 -4.78 -16.92 9.76
N HIS A 76 -4.28 -18.07 9.31
CA HIS A 76 -4.97 -19.34 9.50
C HIS A 76 -3.99 -20.49 9.75
N THR A 77 -4.50 -21.58 10.30
CA THR A 77 -3.74 -22.79 10.53
C THR A 77 -4.23 -23.91 9.62
N GLU A 78 -3.31 -24.78 9.19
CA GLU A 78 -3.64 -25.95 8.39
C GLU A 78 -2.84 -27.17 8.82
N ASP A 79 -3.50 -28.34 8.79
CA ASP A 79 -2.91 -29.63 9.16
C ASP A 79 -2.48 -30.41 7.91
N PHE A 80 -1.22 -30.81 7.87
CA PHE A 80 -0.62 -31.59 6.79
C PHE A 80 -0.27 -32.99 7.27
N SER A 81 -0.79 -34.00 6.56
CA SER A 81 -0.40 -35.39 6.76
C SER A 81 0.70 -35.79 5.75
N LEU A 82 1.92 -36.06 6.24
CA LEU A 82 3.13 -36.24 5.43
C LEU A 82 3.22 -37.65 4.77
N GLY A 83 2.29 -38.54 5.11
CA GLY A 83 2.25 -39.91 4.58
C GLY A 83 1.79 -39.99 3.11
N ALA A 84 0.86 -40.88 2.81
CA ALA A 84 0.43 -41.28 1.44
C ALA A 84 -0.02 -40.12 0.53
N ARG A 85 -0.38 -38.95 1.07
CA ARG A 85 -0.85 -37.78 0.30
C ARG A 85 0.28 -36.97 -0.34
N LEU A 86 1.47 -36.93 0.29
CA LEU A 86 2.59 -36.10 -0.13
C LEU A 86 3.77 -36.92 -0.71
N GLY A 87 3.64 -38.26 -0.85
CA GLY A 87 4.70 -39.09 -1.40
C GLY A 87 6.03 -39.06 -0.62
N GLN A 88 6.01 -38.58 0.66
CA GLN A 88 7.19 -38.51 1.51
C GLN A 88 7.32 -39.77 2.36
N CYS A 89 8.57 -40.20 2.62
CA CYS A 89 8.88 -41.35 3.48
C CYS A 89 8.51 -41.11 4.97
N CYS A 90 8.12 -39.87 5.36
CA CYS A 90 7.77 -39.47 6.71
C CYS A 90 6.28 -39.66 6.94
N GLY A 91 5.88 -40.58 7.82
CA GLY A 91 4.46 -40.85 8.17
C GLY A 91 3.88 -39.90 9.23
N GLY A 92 4.49 -38.73 9.46
CA GLY A 92 4.09 -37.77 10.51
C GLY A 92 2.97 -36.82 10.07
N LYS A 93 2.54 -35.98 11.04
CA LYS A 93 1.63 -34.86 10.82
C LYS A 93 2.26 -33.58 11.32
N THR A 94 1.98 -32.46 10.66
CA THR A 94 2.42 -31.13 11.10
C THR A 94 1.29 -30.13 10.96
N THR A 95 1.17 -29.22 11.92
CA THR A 95 0.26 -28.07 11.87
C THR A 95 1.08 -26.84 11.54
N LEU A 96 0.70 -26.13 10.50
CA LEU A 96 1.36 -24.91 10.05
C LEU A 96 0.45 -23.69 10.25
N LEU A 97 1.05 -22.58 10.68
CA LEU A 97 0.42 -21.28 10.73
C LEU A 97 0.88 -20.44 9.54
N PHE A 98 -0.06 -19.85 8.82
CA PHE A 98 0.14 -18.91 7.74
C PHE A 98 -0.24 -17.52 8.21
N GLU A 99 0.71 -16.60 8.24
CA GLU A 99 0.53 -15.22 8.70
C GLU A 99 0.85 -14.25 7.54
N PRO A 100 -0.16 -13.62 6.92
CA PRO A 100 0.08 -12.56 5.95
C PRO A 100 0.70 -11.34 6.63
N LEU A 101 1.87 -10.92 6.16
CA LEU A 101 2.64 -9.80 6.70
C LEU A 101 2.95 -8.78 5.62
N LEU A 102 3.18 -7.54 6.04
CA LEU A 102 3.65 -6.47 5.17
C LEU A 102 2.70 -6.26 3.97
N GLN A 103 1.40 -6.17 4.26
CA GLN A 103 0.43 -5.84 3.22
C GLN A 103 0.83 -4.54 2.52
N ALA A 104 0.56 -4.47 1.22
CA ALA A 104 0.84 -3.26 0.43
C ALA A 104 0.13 -2.07 1.08
N GLN A 105 0.93 -1.20 1.70
CA GLN A 105 0.42 0.04 2.28
C GLN A 105 0.11 1.05 1.16
N PRO A 106 -0.90 1.91 1.33
CA PRO A 106 -1.17 2.97 0.38
C PRO A 106 0.07 3.81 0.09
N GLU A 107 0.46 3.93 -1.16
CA GLU A 107 1.55 4.80 -1.60
C GLU A 107 0.95 6.16 -1.95
N ILE A 108 1.15 7.16 -1.09
CA ILE A 108 0.52 8.48 -1.19
C ILE A 108 1.51 9.49 -1.76
N TYR A 109 1.10 10.17 -2.82
CA TYR A 109 1.77 11.32 -3.40
C TYR A 109 0.97 12.58 -3.05
N LEU A 110 1.45 13.34 -2.06
CA LEU A 110 0.82 14.56 -1.57
C LEU A 110 1.53 15.77 -2.16
N PHE A 111 0.86 16.48 -3.07
CA PHE A 111 1.36 17.69 -3.72
C PHE A 111 0.86 18.93 -2.98
N GLY A 112 1.80 19.65 -2.36
CA GLY A 112 1.56 20.88 -1.62
C GLY A 112 1.88 20.77 -0.13
N ALA A 113 2.74 21.67 0.36
CA ALA A 113 3.19 21.74 1.75
C ALA A 113 2.67 23.01 2.47
N GLY A 114 1.50 23.52 2.07
CA GLY A 114 0.81 24.58 2.79
C GLY A 114 0.17 24.09 4.09
N HIS A 115 -0.59 24.95 4.77
CA HIS A 115 -1.17 24.65 6.09
C HIS A 115 -2.00 23.35 6.13
N VAL A 116 -2.82 23.07 5.09
CA VAL A 116 -3.59 21.84 5.02
C VAL A 116 -2.68 20.64 4.78
N GLY A 117 -1.67 20.76 3.89
CA GLY A 117 -0.70 19.71 3.62
C GLY A 117 0.09 19.36 4.88
N GLN A 118 0.53 20.33 5.66
CA GLN A 118 1.22 20.12 6.94
C GLN A 118 0.33 19.39 7.96
N ALA A 119 -0.93 19.82 8.12
CA ALA A 119 -1.87 19.16 9.02
C ALA A 119 -2.16 17.72 8.57
N LEU A 120 -2.33 17.51 7.26
CA LEU A 120 -2.64 16.20 6.70
C LEU A 120 -1.46 15.23 6.80
N VAL A 121 -0.24 15.68 6.51
CA VAL A 121 0.96 14.83 6.59
C VAL A 121 1.21 14.34 8.02
N ASN A 122 1.01 15.21 9.01
CA ASN A 122 1.10 14.83 10.42
C ASN A 122 0.10 13.74 10.81
N LEU A 123 -1.13 13.82 10.29
CA LEU A 123 -2.16 12.81 10.56
C LEU A 123 -1.88 11.50 9.81
N LEU A 124 -1.59 11.56 8.51
CA LEU A 124 -1.33 10.39 7.68
C LEU A 124 -0.07 9.63 8.11
N SER A 125 0.95 10.30 8.66
CA SER A 125 2.17 9.64 9.16
C SER A 125 1.93 8.70 10.34
N THR A 126 0.78 8.79 11.00
CA THR A 126 0.35 7.86 12.07
C THR A 126 -0.42 6.65 11.55
N LEU A 127 -0.73 6.61 10.26
CA LEU A 127 -1.50 5.57 9.60
C LEU A 127 -0.57 4.62 8.81
N PRO A 128 -1.03 3.41 8.48
CA PRO A 128 -0.24 2.45 7.70
C PRO A 128 -0.18 2.84 6.22
N CYS A 129 0.54 3.91 5.90
CA CYS A 129 0.74 4.39 4.53
C CYS A 129 2.16 4.96 4.36
N HIS A 130 2.61 4.99 3.10
CA HIS A 130 3.85 5.63 2.69
C HIS A 130 3.55 6.98 2.07
N ILE A 131 4.25 8.03 2.50
CA ILE A 131 3.97 9.40 2.08
C ILE A 131 5.17 9.97 1.35
N ASN A 132 4.96 10.31 0.08
CA ASN A 132 5.84 11.15 -0.71
C ASN A 132 5.23 12.56 -0.71
N TRP A 133 5.86 13.48 0.01
CA TRP A 133 5.37 14.85 0.21
C TRP A 133 6.12 15.81 -0.71
N ILE A 134 5.41 16.41 -1.67
CA ILE A 134 5.97 17.13 -2.81
C ILE A 134 5.62 18.62 -2.73
N ASP A 135 6.63 19.48 -2.73
CA ASP A 135 6.49 20.94 -2.90
C ASP A 135 7.82 21.50 -3.41
N SER A 136 7.77 22.46 -4.34
CA SER A 136 8.96 23.12 -4.88
C SER A 136 9.63 24.10 -3.93
N ARG A 137 8.99 24.43 -2.78
CA ARG A 137 9.46 25.42 -1.81
C ARG A 137 10.04 24.73 -0.58
N PRO A 138 11.38 24.64 -0.44
CA PRO A 138 12.04 23.96 0.69
C PRO A 138 11.60 24.45 2.06
N ALA A 139 11.34 25.75 2.19
CA ALA A 139 10.94 26.38 3.46
C ALA A 139 9.58 25.88 4.00
N GLN A 140 8.76 25.24 3.18
CA GLN A 140 7.48 24.67 3.61
C GLN A 140 7.65 23.37 4.41
N PHE A 141 8.78 22.69 4.31
CA PHE A 141 9.11 21.46 5.05
C PHE A 141 9.73 21.77 6.43
N SER A 142 9.10 22.67 7.21
CA SER A 142 9.61 23.09 8.51
C SER A 142 9.61 21.97 9.57
N HIS A 143 8.68 21.01 9.45
CA HIS A 143 8.59 19.82 10.29
C HIS A 143 8.16 18.65 9.43
N VAL A 144 9.01 17.62 9.36
CA VAL A 144 8.74 16.40 8.60
C VAL A 144 8.62 15.22 9.56
N PRO A 145 7.46 14.58 9.66
CA PRO A 145 7.30 13.40 10.51
C PRO A 145 8.21 12.24 10.07
N ALA A 146 8.56 11.37 11.02
CA ALA A 146 9.37 10.18 10.72
C ALA A 146 8.67 9.29 9.68
N GLY A 147 9.45 8.77 8.72
CA GLY A 147 8.94 7.90 7.65
C GLY A 147 8.33 8.63 6.45
N VAL A 148 8.20 9.97 6.50
CA VAL A 148 7.75 10.78 5.36
C VAL A 148 8.95 11.12 4.46
N VAL A 149 8.80 10.88 3.16
CA VAL A 149 9.80 11.25 2.14
C VAL A 149 9.41 12.60 1.56
N THR A 150 10.30 13.60 1.64
CA THR A 150 10.09 14.91 1.01
C THR A 150 10.74 14.94 -0.37
N LEU A 151 10.02 15.43 -1.37
CA LEU A 151 10.48 15.55 -2.74
C LEU A 151 10.37 17.00 -3.21
N GLN A 152 11.41 17.48 -3.86
CA GLN A 152 11.51 18.84 -4.43
C GLN A 152 11.92 18.73 -5.91
N PRO A 153 11.06 18.16 -6.76
CA PRO A 153 11.36 17.98 -8.18
C PRO A 153 11.39 19.32 -8.91
N GLU A 154 12.16 19.40 -9.99
CA GLU A 154 12.07 20.53 -10.94
C GLU A 154 10.70 20.56 -11.62
N ASP A 155 10.21 19.39 -12.06
CA ASP A 155 8.85 19.20 -12.55
C ASP A 155 8.08 18.21 -11.65
N PRO A 156 7.02 18.65 -10.94
CA PRO A 156 6.17 17.77 -10.13
C PRO A 156 5.45 16.68 -10.95
N LEU A 157 5.29 16.83 -12.26
CA LEU A 157 4.69 15.82 -13.13
C LEU A 157 5.54 14.55 -13.22
N ASP A 158 6.87 14.65 -13.03
CA ASP A 158 7.76 13.49 -12.98
C ASP A 158 7.39 12.54 -11.82
N CYS A 159 6.95 13.09 -10.69
CA CYS A 159 6.49 12.28 -9.56
C CYS A 159 5.22 11.50 -9.93
N VAL A 160 4.35 12.06 -10.75
CA VAL A 160 3.15 11.34 -11.24
C VAL A 160 3.58 10.22 -12.19
N ALA A 161 4.52 10.48 -13.11
CA ALA A 161 4.99 9.50 -14.09
C ALA A 161 5.69 8.30 -13.44
N GLN A 162 6.47 8.53 -12.38
CA GLN A 162 7.27 7.52 -11.68
C GLN A 162 6.51 6.77 -10.60
N ALA A 163 5.34 7.25 -10.17
CA ALA A 163 4.55 6.63 -9.11
C ALA A 163 4.13 5.20 -9.49
N PRO A 164 4.15 4.22 -8.57
CA PRO A 164 3.63 2.88 -8.83
C PRO A 164 2.15 2.87 -9.22
N ALA A 165 1.71 1.85 -9.96
CA ALA A 165 0.30 1.61 -10.17
C ALA A 165 -0.45 1.44 -8.84
N GLY A 166 -1.68 1.92 -8.74
CA GLY A 166 -2.44 1.89 -7.50
C GLY A 166 -2.09 2.99 -6.49
N SER A 167 -1.24 3.97 -6.86
CA SER A 167 -0.91 5.10 -5.99
C SER A 167 -2.11 6.01 -5.72
N TYR A 168 -2.02 6.74 -4.59
CA TYR A 168 -2.99 7.72 -4.13
C TYR A 168 -2.43 9.11 -4.38
N PHE A 169 -3.13 9.93 -5.15
CA PHE A 169 -2.72 11.28 -5.50
C PHE A 169 -3.60 12.31 -4.78
N ILE A 170 -2.97 13.13 -3.94
CA ILE A 170 -3.61 14.20 -3.17
C ILE A 170 -3.03 15.53 -3.65
N ILE A 171 -3.84 16.34 -4.32
CA ILE A 171 -3.40 17.55 -5.00
C ILE A 171 -3.96 18.78 -4.27
N MET A 172 -3.06 19.57 -3.68
CA MET A 172 -3.41 20.76 -2.92
C MET A 172 -2.31 21.83 -3.00
N THR A 173 -1.81 22.08 -4.20
CA THR A 173 -0.77 23.07 -4.41
C THR A 173 -1.33 24.49 -4.26
N HIS A 174 -0.45 25.46 -4.11
CA HIS A 174 -0.82 26.89 -4.12
C HIS A 174 -1.06 27.45 -5.53
N HIS A 175 -0.81 26.65 -6.58
CA HIS A 175 -0.84 27.07 -7.98
C HIS A 175 -1.92 26.31 -8.76
N HIS A 176 -3.07 26.93 -8.98
CA HIS A 176 -4.22 26.30 -9.65
C HIS A 176 -3.94 25.73 -11.05
N PRO A 177 -3.10 26.34 -11.92
CA PRO A 177 -2.68 25.71 -13.18
C PRO A 177 -1.97 24.38 -12.95
N LEU A 178 -1.03 24.29 -11.99
CA LEU A 178 -0.33 23.06 -11.65
C LEU A 178 -1.30 22.00 -11.11
N ASP A 179 -2.26 22.39 -10.25
CA ASP A 179 -3.31 21.43 -9.82
C ASP A 179 -4.04 20.80 -11.01
N PHE A 180 -4.31 21.58 -12.05
CA PHE A 180 -4.97 21.10 -13.26
C PHE A 180 -4.08 20.15 -14.07
N GLU A 181 -2.81 20.48 -14.25
CA GLU A 181 -1.83 19.67 -14.99
C GLU A 181 -1.57 18.33 -14.27
N LEU A 182 -1.45 18.35 -12.94
CA LEU A 182 -1.33 17.15 -12.12
C LEU A 182 -2.59 16.26 -12.25
N CYS A 183 -3.80 16.86 -12.17
CA CYS A 183 -5.04 16.11 -12.39
C CYS A 183 -5.09 15.49 -13.79
N GLU A 184 -4.71 16.23 -14.84
CA GLU A 184 -4.66 15.73 -16.22
C GLU A 184 -3.71 14.53 -16.33
N ALA A 185 -2.49 14.63 -15.77
CA ALA A 185 -1.49 13.57 -15.81
C ALA A 185 -1.95 12.31 -15.06
N VAL A 186 -2.47 12.46 -13.85
CA VAL A 186 -2.99 11.33 -13.03
C VAL A 186 -4.14 10.63 -13.72
N LEU A 187 -5.11 11.38 -14.25
CA LEU A 187 -6.28 10.80 -14.90
C LEU A 187 -5.97 10.12 -16.23
N LYS A 188 -5.01 10.64 -16.99
CA LYS A 188 -4.53 10.01 -18.24
C LYS A 188 -3.77 8.71 -17.99
N ARG A 189 -3.07 8.58 -16.85
CA ARG A 189 -2.50 7.29 -16.44
C ARG A 189 -3.58 6.24 -16.22
N GLY A 190 -4.67 6.59 -15.52
CA GLY A 190 -5.80 5.71 -15.27
C GLY A 190 -5.59 4.62 -14.22
N ASP A 191 -4.35 4.28 -13.88
CA ASP A 191 -3.95 3.21 -12.96
C ASP A 191 -3.85 3.63 -11.47
N PHE A 192 -4.34 4.81 -11.15
CA PHE A 192 -4.38 5.30 -9.78
C PHE A 192 -5.46 4.61 -8.94
N ARG A 193 -5.23 4.50 -7.64
CA ARG A 193 -6.22 4.03 -6.68
C ARG A 193 -7.15 5.14 -6.21
N TYR A 194 -6.59 6.30 -5.95
CA TYR A 194 -7.29 7.50 -5.50
C TYR A 194 -6.70 8.74 -6.16
N ALA A 195 -7.56 9.66 -6.57
CA ALA A 195 -7.16 10.96 -7.06
C ALA A 195 -8.11 12.03 -6.49
N GLY A 196 -7.56 12.93 -5.68
CA GLY A 196 -8.32 14.00 -5.07
C GLY A 196 -7.63 15.36 -5.18
N VAL A 197 -8.40 16.40 -5.42
CA VAL A 197 -7.89 17.78 -5.52
C VAL A 197 -8.66 18.72 -4.61
N ILE A 198 -7.93 19.57 -3.90
CA ILE A 198 -8.53 20.61 -3.05
C ILE A 198 -9.25 21.63 -3.93
N GLY A 199 -10.44 22.04 -3.54
CA GLY A 199 -11.19 23.01 -4.31
C GLY A 199 -12.61 23.21 -3.82
N SER A 200 -13.39 23.91 -4.64
CA SER A 200 -14.83 24.10 -4.49
C SER A 200 -15.59 23.36 -5.57
N GLU A 201 -16.90 23.28 -5.44
CA GLU A 201 -17.75 22.72 -6.48
C GLU A 201 -17.60 23.45 -7.84
N THR A 202 -17.40 24.76 -7.80
CA THR A 202 -17.11 25.54 -9.00
C THR A 202 -15.79 25.14 -9.67
N LYS A 203 -14.72 24.86 -8.86
CA LYS A 203 -13.45 24.33 -9.38
C LYS A 203 -13.66 22.94 -9.97
N ASN A 204 -14.44 22.08 -9.33
CA ASN A 204 -14.79 20.74 -9.81
C ASN A 204 -15.41 20.79 -11.22
N GLN A 205 -16.47 21.58 -11.40
CA GLN A 205 -17.17 21.72 -12.70
C GLN A 205 -16.22 22.23 -13.79
N ARG A 206 -15.41 23.24 -13.48
CA ARG A 206 -14.41 23.77 -14.44
C ARG A 206 -13.35 22.74 -14.81
N PHE A 207 -12.84 21.99 -13.83
CA PHE A 207 -11.81 20.97 -14.06
C PHE A 207 -12.37 19.84 -14.91
N ARG A 208 -13.55 19.31 -14.57
CA ARG A 208 -14.20 18.23 -15.35
C ARG A 208 -14.44 18.64 -16.79
N TYR A 209 -14.98 19.83 -17.04
CA TYR A 209 -15.21 20.32 -18.39
C TYR A 209 -13.90 20.41 -19.21
N ARG A 210 -12.87 21.02 -18.63
CA ARG A 210 -11.57 21.19 -19.32
C ARG A 210 -10.83 19.87 -19.50
N LEU A 211 -10.87 18.96 -18.53
CA LEU A 211 -10.22 17.65 -18.62
C LEU A 211 -10.88 16.76 -19.68
N ALA A 212 -12.20 16.79 -19.80
CA ALA A 212 -12.91 16.13 -20.89
C ALA A 212 -12.49 16.71 -22.27
N GLY A 213 -12.38 18.03 -22.38
CA GLY A 213 -11.87 18.70 -23.59
C GLY A 213 -10.40 18.37 -23.93
N LYS A 214 -9.62 17.90 -22.95
CA LYS A 214 -8.24 17.41 -23.12
C LYS A 214 -8.16 15.90 -23.44
N GLY A 215 -9.29 15.24 -23.67
CA GLY A 215 -9.36 13.83 -24.01
C GLY A 215 -9.23 12.87 -22.83
N VAL A 216 -9.44 13.32 -21.60
CA VAL A 216 -9.53 12.42 -20.43
C VAL A 216 -10.81 11.60 -20.55
N ALA A 217 -10.70 10.27 -20.45
CA ALA A 217 -11.84 9.37 -20.54
C ALA A 217 -12.83 9.55 -19.37
N ASN A 218 -14.09 9.19 -19.59
CA ASN A 218 -15.16 9.39 -18.61
C ASN A 218 -14.93 8.58 -17.31
N GLU A 219 -14.39 7.37 -17.41
CA GLU A 219 -14.17 6.50 -16.26
C GLU A 219 -13.16 7.11 -15.26
N PRO A 220 -11.89 7.44 -15.64
CA PRO A 220 -10.98 8.10 -14.69
C PRO A 220 -11.53 9.45 -14.22
N LEU A 221 -12.20 10.21 -15.09
CA LEU A 221 -12.78 11.50 -14.71
C LEU A 221 -13.87 11.35 -13.64
N ALA A 222 -14.69 10.31 -13.69
CA ALA A 222 -15.70 10.03 -12.66
C ALA A 222 -15.08 9.71 -11.29
N ARG A 223 -13.86 9.15 -11.27
CA ARG A 223 -13.12 8.80 -10.05
C ARG A 223 -12.42 9.98 -9.38
N LEU A 224 -12.31 11.14 -10.07
CA LEU A 224 -11.70 12.34 -9.47
C LEU A 224 -12.58 12.88 -8.33
N ARG A 225 -11.99 13.02 -7.13
CA ARG A 225 -12.61 13.63 -5.96
C ARG A 225 -12.29 15.13 -5.93
N CYS A 226 -13.30 15.96 -6.11
CA CYS A 226 -13.20 17.41 -6.01
C CYS A 226 -14.59 17.99 -5.62
N PRO A 227 -14.71 18.67 -4.48
CA PRO A 227 -13.69 18.87 -3.42
C PRO A 227 -13.23 17.54 -2.82
N ILE A 228 -11.95 17.49 -2.43
CA ILE A 228 -11.36 16.36 -1.70
C ILE A 228 -11.87 16.32 -0.26
N GLY A 229 -12.05 15.13 0.31
CA GLY A 229 -12.45 14.89 1.68
C GLY A 229 -13.91 14.47 1.83
N LEU A 230 -14.25 13.94 2.99
CA LEU A 230 -15.62 13.50 3.31
C LEU A 230 -16.59 14.68 3.29
N PRO A 231 -17.71 14.61 2.55
CA PRO A 231 -18.61 15.73 2.34
C PRO A 231 -19.37 16.16 3.60
N ASP A 232 -19.47 15.27 4.59
CA ASP A 232 -20.17 15.54 5.84
C ASP A 232 -19.30 16.30 6.86
N VAL A 233 -17.98 16.38 6.66
CA VAL A 233 -17.06 17.15 7.48
C VAL A 233 -16.96 18.56 6.90
N LYS A 234 -17.71 19.52 7.47
CA LYS A 234 -17.85 20.89 6.96
C LYS A 234 -17.00 21.87 7.78
N GLY A 235 -15.68 21.70 7.76
CA GLY A 235 -14.76 22.61 8.41
C GLY A 235 -13.96 23.47 7.43
N LYS A 236 -13.41 24.59 7.91
CA LYS A 236 -12.54 25.49 7.13
C LYS A 236 -11.12 25.58 7.73
N LEU A 237 -10.93 25.09 8.96
CA LEU A 237 -9.62 25.04 9.58
C LEU A 237 -8.76 23.97 8.87
N PRO A 238 -7.45 24.19 8.70
CA PRO A 238 -6.56 23.23 8.08
C PRO A 238 -6.66 21.83 8.70
N ALA A 239 -6.78 21.72 10.02
CA ALA A 239 -6.93 20.44 10.71
C ALA A 239 -8.26 19.75 10.40
N GLU A 240 -9.38 20.48 10.29
CA GLU A 240 -10.69 19.90 9.95
C GLU A 240 -10.69 19.35 8.52
N ILE A 241 -10.10 20.10 7.57
CA ILE A 241 -9.92 19.67 6.19
C ILE A 241 -9.02 18.43 6.15
N ALA A 242 -7.93 18.41 6.91
CA ALA A 242 -7.02 17.25 6.99
C ALA A 242 -7.74 16.00 7.53
N VAL A 243 -8.59 16.13 8.55
CA VAL A 243 -9.42 15.02 9.08
C VAL A 243 -10.38 14.50 8.02
N ALA A 244 -11.07 15.39 7.29
CA ALA A 244 -11.97 15.01 6.21
C ALA A 244 -11.26 14.19 5.12
N ILE A 245 -10.07 14.63 4.70
CA ILE A 245 -9.26 13.97 3.69
C ILE A 245 -8.75 12.62 4.21
N ALA A 246 -8.20 12.58 5.43
CA ALA A 246 -7.71 11.34 6.02
C ALA A 246 -8.83 10.29 6.16
N GLY A 247 -10.02 10.70 6.59
CA GLY A 247 -11.20 9.83 6.66
C GLY A 247 -11.59 9.24 5.30
N GLU A 248 -11.55 10.05 4.24
CA GLU A 248 -11.80 9.57 2.87
C GLU A 248 -10.72 8.58 2.42
N ILE A 249 -9.43 8.86 2.66
CA ILE A 249 -8.32 7.95 2.35
C ILE A 249 -8.48 6.61 3.09
N ILE A 250 -8.79 6.64 4.40
CA ILE A 250 -9.04 5.44 5.20
C ILE A 250 -10.17 4.62 4.59
N SER A 251 -11.28 5.24 4.21
CA SER A 251 -12.40 4.54 3.60
C SER A 251 -12.02 3.83 2.30
N VAL A 252 -11.13 4.43 1.49
CA VAL A 252 -10.68 3.85 0.23
C VAL A 252 -9.75 2.66 0.43
N TYR A 253 -8.79 2.71 1.35
CA TYR A 253 -7.88 1.58 1.52
C TYR A 253 -8.51 0.42 2.31
N GLN A 254 -9.47 0.69 3.19
CA GLN A 254 -10.18 -0.35 3.93
C GLN A 254 -11.17 -1.16 3.07
N GLN A 255 -11.67 -0.61 1.96
CA GLN A 255 -12.54 -1.34 1.02
C GLN A 255 -11.89 -2.55 0.36
N HIS A 256 -10.58 -2.79 0.56
CA HIS A 256 -9.83 -3.92 0.01
C HIS A 256 -9.39 -4.92 1.05
N VAL A 257 -9.73 -4.70 2.30
CA VAL A 257 -9.43 -5.59 3.42
C VAL A 257 -10.66 -6.49 3.74
N ALA A 258 -11.76 -6.29 3.03
CA ALA A 258 -12.99 -7.08 3.17
C ALA A 258 -13.10 -8.15 2.10
#